data_f2917c912f41d2247d62b147588c81c8
#
_entry.id   f2917c912f41d2247d62b147588c81c8
#
_cell.length_a   1.000
_cell.length_b   1.000
_cell.length_c   1.000
_cell.angle_alpha   90.00
_cell.angle_beta   90.00
_cell.angle_gamma   90.00
#
_symmetry.space_group_name_H-M   'P 1'
#
loop_
_entity.id
_entity.type
_entity.pdbx_description
1 polymer ?
#
loop_
_entity_poly.entity_id
_entity_poly.type
_entity_poly.pdbx_seq_one_letter_code
_entity_poly.pdbx_strand_id
1 'polypeptide(L)'
;MSSAALDRLLAVLLVVQLASGLLTLRSGIPATAPLFWLHGLIGGALLVASIEKLRRSVGPAFRQRRWRRLMLGAILSLLAAGALAGGFAWVASGRILSIGPWTILTLHVWAALAIVPILAVHLAPRRWRLLRPVQIGRRMSRRTFLAVGGVALLGAVAWGAANLSDRLQGGIRRFTGSRWLPDGGIPPPTTFFGEGTPSIDHTAWRLSVTGDVATPLTLDLDAVAALGSVEQEAVLDCTSGWVMRTPWRGTPLQTVLEAAGADPDARHVVVRSITGWSVALQRDDLESALLATGVAGDELPAANGAPLRLVAPRRRGLDWVKWVTAIEVG
;
A
#
# COMPACT_ATOMS: atom_id res chain seq x y z
N MET A 1 16.05 6.84 29.38
CA MET A 1 15.58 5.52 28.92
C MET A 1 16.78 4.57 28.80
N SER A 2 16.68 3.33 29.29
CA SER A 2 17.73 2.32 29.16
C SER A 2 17.84 1.83 27.70
N SER A 3 18.99 1.24 27.32
CA SER A 3 19.17 0.68 25.96
C SER A 3 18.14 -0.42 25.66
N ALA A 4 17.79 -1.26 26.66
CA ALA A 4 16.78 -2.29 26.49
C ALA A 4 15.36 -1.69 26.29
N ALA A 5 15.03 -0.59 26.96
CA ALA A 5 13.76 0.11 26.78
C ALA A 5 13.68 0.77 25.38
N LEU A 6 14.78 1.33 24.89
CA LEU A 6 14.86 1.89 23.53
C LEU A 6 14.71 0.79 22.46
N ASP A 7 15.36 -0.35 22.66
CA ASP A 7 15.26 -1.49 21.72
C ASP A 7 13.82 -2.03 21.61
N ARG A 8 13.12 -2.11 22.76
CA ARG A 8 11.71 -2.51 22.77
C ARG A 8 10.80 -1.47 22.13
N LEU A 9 11.02 -0.19 22.42
CA LEU A 9 10.26 0.90 21.80
C LEU A 9 10.41 0.85 20.28
N LEU A 10 11.64 0.73 19.76
CA LEU A 10 11.91 0.61 18.34
C LEU A 10 11.24 -0.61 17.73
N ALA A 11 11.27 -1.77 18.41
CA ALA A 11 10.61 -2.98 17.91
C ALA A 11 9.10 -2.79 17.78
N VAL A 12 8.45 -2.21 18.81
CA VAL A 12 7.01 -1.92 18.78
C VAL A 12 6.67 -0.91 17.68
N LEU A 13 7.39 0.22 17.63
CA LEU A 13 7.17 1.25 16.61
C LEU A 13 7.33 0.67 15.20
N LEU A 14 8.34 -0.17 14.97
CA LEU A 14 8.57 -0.77 13.66
C LEU A 14 7.47 -1.76 13.27
N VAL A 15 7.02 -2.62 14.19
CA VAL A 15 5.91 -3.55 13.93
C VAL A 15 4.63 -2.79 13.58
N VAL A 16 4.29 -1.77 14.36
CA VAL A 16 3.09 -0.95 14.10
C VAL A 16 3.25 -0.14 12.81
N GLN A 17 4.45 0.36 12.52
CA GLN A 17 4.74 1.08 11.27
C GLN A 17 4.56 0.19 10.04
N LEU A 18 5.10 -1.03 10.06
CA LEU A 18 4.95 -1.99 8.96
C LEU A 18 3.48 -2.44 8.81
N ALA A 19 2.83 -2.79 9.91
CA ALA A 19 1.42 -3.20 9.89
C ALA A 19 0.50 -2.10 9.34
N SER A 20 0.65 -0.86 9.85
CA SER A 20 -0.13 0.28 9.36
C SER A 20 0.17 0.58 7.88
N GLY A 21 1.45 0.50 7.46
CA GLY A 21 1.86 0.67 6.07
C GLY A 21 1.19 -0.35 5.13
N LEU A 22 1.23 -1.64 5.48
CA LEU A 22 0.57 -2.70 4.69
C LEU A 22 -0.94 -2.52 4.61
N LEU A 23 -1.58 -2.16 5.72
CA LEU A 23 -3.03 -1.89 5.75
C LEU A 23 -3.38 -0.68 4.86
N THR A 24 -2.56 0.37 4.84
CA THR A 24 -2.79 1.56 4.00
C THR A 24 -2.72 1.25 2.51
N LEU A 25 -2.06 0.18 2.06
CA LEU A 25 -2.00 -0.19 0.65
C LEU A 25 -3.36 -0.59 0.07
N ARG A 26 -4.29 -1.07 0.89
CA ARG A 26 -5.64 -1.51 0.47
C ARG A 26 -6.77 -0.58 0.91
N SER A 27 -6.51 0.34 1.82
CA SER A 27 -7.51 1.21 2.43
C SER A 27 -7.85 2.41 1.54
N GLY A 28 -8.96 2.37 0.83
CA GLY A 28 -9.37 3.39 -0.15
C GLY A 28 -10.54 4.29 0.29
N ILE A 29 -11.23 3.99 1.40
CA ILE A 29 -12.39 4.75 1.88
C ILE A 29 -12.02 5.81 2.93
N PRO A 30 -12.71 6.98 2.98
CA PRO A 30 -12.39 8.07 3.91
C PRO A 30 -12.39 7.67 5.39
N ALA A 31 -13.22 6.70 5.80
CA ALA A 31 -13.26 6.19 7.18
C ALA A 31 -11.91 5.61 7.64
N THR A 32 -11.02 5.24 6.73
CA THR A 32 -9.67 4.74 7.04
C THR A 32 -8.61 5.85 7.17
N ALA A 33 -8.95 7.12 7.02
CA ALA A 33 -8.02 8.25 7.16
C ALA A 33 -7.19 8.22 8.45
N PRO A 34 -7.72 7.85 9.64
CA PRO A 34 -6.94 7.75 10.87
C PRO A 34 -5.74 6.80 10.76
N LEU A 35 -5.82 5.75 9.94
CA LEU A 35 -4.73 4.80 9.73
C LEU A 35 -3.51 5.47 9.07
N PHE A 36 -3.74 6.37 8.12
CA PHE A 36 -2.68 7.13 7.45
C PHE A 36 -2.04 8.16 8.40
N TRP A 37 -2.84 8.81 9.24
CA TRP A 37 -2.33 9.71 10.27
C TRP A 37 -1.50 8.96 11.30
N LEU A 38 -1.98 7.80 11.76
CA LEU A 38 -1.25 6.94 12.67
C LEU A 38 0.10 6.52 12.08
N HIS A 39 0.13 6.09 10.79
CA HIS A 39 1.36 5.74 10.10
C HIS A 39 2.36 6.90 10.07
N GLY A 40 1.92 8.11 9.77
CA GLY A 40 2.77 9.30 9.77
C GLY A 40 3.31 9.68 11.15
N LEU A 41 2.47 9.65 12.19
CA LEU A 41 2.86 9.94 13.58
C LEU A 41 3.89 8.93 14.11
N ILE A 42 3.66 7.63 13.85
CA ILE A 42 4.59 6.57 14.26
C ILE A 42 5.89 6.67 13.48
N GLY A 43 5.84 7.02 12.19
CA GLY A 43 7.03 7.32 11.38
C GLY A 43 7.89 8.43 12.00
N GLY A 44 7.27 9.49 12.49
CA GLY A 44 7.95 10.55 13.22
C GLY A 44 8.60 10.07 14.53
N ALA A 45 7.88 9.29 15.32
CA ALA A 45 8.42 8.71 16.56
C ALA A 45 9.57 7.72 16.27
N LEU A 46 9.43 6.93 15.20
CA LEU A 46 10.47 5.99 14.75
C LEU A 46 11.74 6.72 14.30
N LEU A 47 11.60 7.86 13.60
CA LEU A 47 12.73 8.71 13.21
C LEU A 47 13.52 9.17 14.44
N VAL A 48 12.84 9.76 15.43
CA VAL A 48 13.50 10.25 16.66
C VAL A 48 14.16 9.11 17.43
N ALA A 49 13.46 7.99 17.62
CA ALA A 49 13.99 6.83 18.33
C ALA A 49 15.19 6.19 17.58
N SER A 50 15.19 6.19 16.24
CA SER A 50 16.29 5.68 15.41
C SER A 50 17.53 6.55 15.52
N ILE A 51 17.41 7.86 15.49
CA ILE A 51 18.52 8.81 15.72
C ILE A 51 19.16 8.54 17.07
N GLU A 52 18.36 8.42 18.13
CA GLU A 52 18.87 8.15 19.48
C GLU A 52 19.54 6.77 19.57
N LYS A 53 19.02 5.77 18.87
CA LYS A 53 19.66 4.45 18.79
C LYS A 53 21.02 4.49 18.09
N LEU A 54 21.13 5.17 16.97
CA LEU A 54 22.39 5.34 16.24
C LEU A 54 23.44 6.04 17.11
N ARG A 55 23.06 7.15 17.75
CA ARG A 55 23.94 7.88 18.68
C ARG A 55 24.56 6.98 19.73
N ARG A 56 23.78 6.04 20.30
CA ARG A 56 24.22 5.14 21.37
C ARG A 56 24.98 3.91 20.91
N SER A 57 24.81 3.50 19.65
CA SER A 57 25.27 2.18 19.18
C SER A 57 26.53 2.23 18.35
N VAL A 58 26.74 3.28 17.54
CA VAL A 58 27.82 3.34 16.54
C VAL A 58 29.19 3.39 17.22
N GLY A 59 29.43 4.29 18.16
CA GLY A 59 30.73 4.46 18.81
C GLY A 59 31.21 3.19 19.53
N PRO A 60 30.40 2.55 20.39
CA PRO A 60 30.79 1.29 21.04
C PRO A 60 31.05 0.15 20.10
N ALA A 61 30.24 0.00 19.02
CA ALA A 61 30.41 -1.08 18.04
C ALA A 61 31.70 -0.93 17.23
N PHE A 62 32.06 0.30 16.88
CA PHE A 62 33.30 0.64 16.18
C PHE A 62 34.52 0.33 17.04
N ARG A 63 34.53 0.76 18.30
CA ARG A 63 35.63 0.49 19.25
C ARG A 63 35.85 -1.00 19.52
N GLN A 64 34.75 -1.82 19.49
CA GLN A 64 34.81 -3.26 19.74
C GLN A 64 35.10 -4.08 18.47
N ARG A 65 35.42 -3.47 17.32
CA ARG A 65 35.71 -4.11 16.03
C ARG A 65 34.69 -5.17 15.61
N ARG A 66 33.41 -4.99 15.92
CA ARG A 66 32.33 -5.95 15.60
C ARG A 66 31.80 -5.74 14.16
N TRP A 67 32.65 -5.90 13.16
CA TRP A 67 32.41 -5.55 11.75
C TRP A 67 31.13 -6.14 11.18
N ARG A 68 30.85 -7.45 11.36
CA ARG A 68 29.61 -8.07 10.85
C ARG A 68 28.34 -7.39 11.41
N ARG A 69 28.37 -7.00 12.69
CA ARG A 69 27.24 -6.29 13.32
C ARG A 69 27.13 -4.85 12.82
N LEU A 70 28.25 -4.21 12.56
CA LEU A 70 28.31 -2.87 11.98
C LEU A 70 27.75 -2.86 10.56
N MET A 71 28.14 -3.84 9.71
CA MET A 71 27.64 -3.93 8.34
C MET A 71 26.12 -4.13 8.29
N LEU A 72 25.58 -5.13 9.01
CA LEU A 72 24.13 -5.36 9.08
C LEU A 72 23.40 -4.16 9.68
N GLY A 73 23.98 -3.54 10.72
CA GLY A 73 23.43 -2.32 11.30
C GLY A 73 23.46 -1.13 10.35
N ALA A 74 24.51 -0.98 9.56
CA ALA A 74 24.62 0.07 8.54
C ALA A 74 23.58 -0.11 7.42
N ILE A 75 23.43 -1.33 6.89
CA ILE A 75 22.42 -1.63 5.86
C ILE A 75 21.02 -1.31 6.38
N LEU A 76 20.65 -1.79 7.58
CA LEU A 76 19.37 -1.49 8.20
C LEU A 76 19.18 0.02 8.42
N SER A 77 20.22 0.71 8.85
CA SER A 77 20.15 2.16 9.09
C SER A 77 19.98 2.94 7.78
N LEU A 78 20.64 2.52 6.71
CA LEU A 78 20.49 3.13 5.38
C LEU A 78 19.09 2.90 4.81
N LEU A 79 18.56 1.68 4.91
CA LEU A 79 17.20 1.37 4.47
C LEU A 79 16.16 2.12 5.31
N ALA A 80 16.32 2.16 6.62
CA ALA A 80 15.43 2.90 7.51
C ALA A 80 15.51 4.42 7.23
N ALA A 81 16.71 4.97 7.04
CA ALA A 81 16.88 6.36 6.69
C ALA A 81 16.25 6.68 5.31
N GLY A 82 16.45 5.82 4.31
CA GLY A 82 15.83 5.96 2.99
C GLY A 82 14.29 5.89 3.07
N ALA A 83 13.74 4.92 3.80
CA ALA A 83 12.30 4.81 3.99
C ALA A 83 11.73 6.06 4.72
N LEU A 84 12.32 6.45 5.85
CA LEU A 84 11.84 7.61 6.62
C LEU A 84 12.01 8.91 5.84
N ALA A 85 13.19 9.15 5.25
CA ALA A 85 13.44 10.33 4.45
C ALA A 85 12.52 10.40 3.24
N GLY A 86 12.29 9.28 2.53
CA GLY A 86 11.37 9.19 1.42
C GLY A 86 9.92 9.50 1.84
N GLY A 87 9.45 8.94 2.94
CA GLY A 87 8.13 9.24 3.49
C GLY A 87 7.95 10.71 3.88
N PHE A 88 8.92 11.29 4.59
CA PHE A 88 8.89 12.71 4.98
C PHE A 88 9.03 13.64 3.78
N ALA A 89 9.93 13.35 2.83
CA ALA A 89 10.09 14.13 1.60
C ALA A 89 8.80 14.10 0.78
N TRP A 90 8.14 12.94 0.67
CA TRP A 90 6.83 12.83 0.02
C TRP A 90 5.79 13.74 0.66
N VAL A 91 5.67 13.66 2.00
CA VAL A 91 4.70 14.48 2.75
C VAL A 91 5.02 15.97 2.60
N ALA A 92 6.28 16.38 2.63
CA ALA A 92 6.67 17.78 2.67
C ALA A 92 6.75 18.50 1.32
N SER A 93 6.74 17.76 0.19
CA SER A 93 7.20 18.26 -1.11
C SER A 93 6.21 19.14 -1.89
N GLY A 94 4.93 19.19 -1.50
CA GLY A 94 3.89 19.90 -2.29
C GLY A 94 3.59 19.28 -3.66
N ARG A 95 4.39 18.34 -4.16
CA ARG A 95 4.32 17.77 -5.52
C ARG A 95 4.69 16.29 -5.55
N ILE A 96 4.45 15.63 -6.70
CA ILE A 96 4.97 14.29 -6.96
C ILE A 96 6.48 14.35 -7.13
N LEU A 97 7.20 13.58 -6.33
CA LEU A 97 8.64 13.39 -6.45
C LEU A 97 8.96 12.03 -7.03
N SER A 98 9.86 11.97 -8.01
CA SER A 98 10.28 10.73 -8.66
C SER A 98 11.80 10.67 -8.84
N ILE A 99 12.34 9.46 -8.87
CA ILE A 99 13.71 9.15 -9.28
C ILE A 99 13.59 8.13 -10.41
N GLY A 100 13.93 8.54 -11.61
CA GLY A 100 13.66 7.75 -12.82
C GLY A 100 12.15 7.46 -12.96
N PRO A 101 11.76 6.22 -13.25
CA PRO A 101 10.36 5.84 -13.43
C PRO A 101 9.60 5.66 -12.09
N TRP A 102 10.28 5.78 -10.94
CA TRP A 102 9.73 5.43 -9.63
C TRP A 102 9.46 6.67 -8.80
N THR A 103 8.26 6.75 -8.23
CA THR A 103 7.97 7.78 -7.24
C THR A 103 8.75 7.52 -5.95
N ILE A 104 9.05 8.58 -5.21
CA ILE A 104 9.67 8.45 -3.87
C ILE A 104 8.81 7.59 -2.94
N LEU A 105 7.47 7.61 -3.10
CA LEU A 105 6.59 6.77 -2.30
C LEU A 105 6.75 5.28 -2.64
N THR A 106 6.93 4.93 -3.92
CA THR A 106 7.27 3.55 -4.34
C THR A 106 8.59 3.10 -3.72
N LEU A 107 9.63 3.95 -3.77
CA LEU A 107 10.93 3.64 -3.17
C LEU A 107 10.84 3.53 -1.64
N HIS A 108 9.99 4.33 -0.98
CA HIS A 108 9.68 4.21 0.44
C HIS A 108 9.11 2.84 0.80
N VAL A 109 8.12 2.37 0.02
CA VAL A 109 7.50 1.05 0.23
C VAL A 109 8.53 -0.06 0.03
N TRP A 110 9.34 -0.02 -1.03
CA TRP A 110 10.37 -1.04 -1.28
C TRP A 110 11.45 -1.08 -0.20
N ALA A 111 11.92 0.08 0.24
CA ALA A 111 12.89 0.17 1.33
C ALA A 111 12.31 -0.42 2.63
N ALA A 112 11.04 -0.12 2.93
CA ALA A 112 10.35 -0.66 4.11
C ALA A 112 10.20 -2.19 4.04
N LEU A 113 9.83 -2.75 2.88
CA LEU A 113 9.73 -4.20 2.68
C LEU A 113 11.11 -4.89 2.77
N ALA A 114 12.16 -4.27 2.22
CA ALA A 114 13.53 -4.80 2.30
C ALA A 114 14.09 -4.83 3.74
N ILE A 115 13.60 -3.97 4.64
CA ILE A 115 13.99 -3.99 6.06
C ILE A 115 13.60 -5.31 6.71
N VAL A 116 12.47 -5.92 6.35
CA VAL A 116 11.88 -7.08 7.04
C VAL A 116 12.85 -8.29 7.09
N PRO A 117 13.35 -8.83 5.95
CA PRO A 117 14.25 -9.98 5.97
C PRO A 117 15.60 -9.65 6.62
N ILE A 118 16.14 -8.46 6.39
CA ILE A 118 17.43 -8.06 6.95
C ILE A 118 17.34 -7.89 8.47
N LEU A 119 16.23 -7.32 8.94
CA LEU A 119 15.93 -7.21 10.36
C LEU A 119 15.78 -8.58 11.03
N ALA A 120 15.09 -9.53 10.38
CA ALA A 120 14.96 -10.90 10.88
C ALA A 120 16.34 -11.54 11.12
N VAL A 121 17.26 -11.42 10.15
CA VAL A 121 18.65 -11.89 10.28
C VAL A 121 19.40 -11.13 11.40
N HIS A 122 19.21 -9.81 11.50
CA HIS A 122 19.84 -8.99 12.54
C HIS A 122 19.39 -9.36 13.95
N LEU A 123 18.10 -9.70 14.10
CA LEU A 123 17.47 -10.02 15.39
C LEU A 123 17.62 -11.50 15.77
N ALA A 124 17.85 -12.40 14.83
CA ALA A 124 17.92 -13.84 15.06
C ALA A 124 18.81 -14.24 16.27
N PRO A 125 20.03 -13.67 16.45
CA PRO A 125 20.88 -13.96 17.61
C PRO A 125 20.35 -13.40 18.94
N ARG A 126 19.36 -12.47 18.88
CA ARG A 126 18.82 -11.75 20.04
C ARG A 126 17.37 -12.11 20.36
N ARG A 127 16.77 -13.02 19.59
CA ARG A 127 15.35 -13.39 19.69
C ARG A 127 14.91 -13.68 21.12
N TRP A 128 15.72 -14.41 21.89
CA TRP A 128 15.41 -14.76 23.28
C TRP A 128 15.35 -13.56 24.24
N ARG A 129 16.06 -12.46 23.92
CA ARG A 129 15.99 -11.22 24.74
C ARG A 129 14.75 -10.41 24.43
N LEU A 130 14.29 -10.41 23.18
CA LEU A 130 13.09 -9.70 22.74
C LEU A 130 11.81 -10.42 23.18
N LEU A 131 11.84 -11.76 23.16
CA LEU A 131 10.72 -12.63 23.54
C LEU A 131 10.61 -12.86 25.05
N ARG A 132 11.56 -12.40 25.86
CA ARG A 132 11.41 -12.46 27.32
C ARG A 132 10.15 -11.69 27.73
N PRO A 133 9.22 -12.35 28.43
CA PRO A 133 7.99 -11.67 28.85
C PRO A 133 8.35 -10.40 29.61
N VAL A 134 7.73 -9.31 29.20
CA VAL A 134 7.70 -8.11 30.02
C VAL A 134 7.00 -8.51 31.31
N GLN A 135 7.64 -8.36 32.46
CA GLN A 135 6.94 -8.52 33.73
C GLN A 135 5.81 -7.48 33.76
N ILE A 136 4.61 -7.97 33.41
CA ILE A 136 3.37 -7.20 33.47
C ILE A 136 3.18 -6.89 34.96
N GLY A 137 3.31 -5.62 35.34
CA GLY A 137 3.23 -5.20 36.76
C GLY A 137 4.39 -4.32 37.20
N ARG A 138 5.54 -4.28 36.52
CA ARG A 138 6.56 -3.28 36.80
C ARG A 138 6.09 -1.93 36.25
N ARG A 139 5.70 -1.02 37.16
CA ARG A 139 5.36 0.36 36.77
C ARG A 139 6.51 0.96 35.98
N MET A 140 6.18 1.52 34.83
CA MET A 140 7.15 2.25 33.99
C MET A 140 7.73 3.39 34.81
N SER A 141 9.06 3.53 34.90
CA SER A 141 9.66 4.63 35.67
C SER A 141 9.25 5.97 35.04
N ARG A 142 9.06 6.99 35.88
CA ARG A 142 8.75 8.38 35.45
C ARG A 142 9.70 8.85 34.34
N ARG A 143 11.00 8.56 34.47
CA ARG A 143 12.02 8.89 33.46
C ARG A 143 11.78 8.20 32.13
N THR A 144 11.36 6.94 32.12
CA THR A 144 11.05 6.20 30.87
C THR A 144 9.77 6.74 30.26
N PHE A 145 8.75 7.01 31.06
CA PHE A 145 7.50 7.62 30.61
C PHE A 145 7.74 8.97 29.91
N LEU A 146 8.47 9.86 30.56
CA LEU A 146 8.81 11.18 29.99
C LEU A 146 9.65 11.05 28.70
N ALA A 147 10.57 10.09 28.64
CA ALA A 147 11.39 9.86 27.44
C ALA A 147 10.56 9.32 26.26
N VAL A 148 9.61 8.42 26.52
CA VAL A 148 8.68 7.91 25.47
C VAL A 148 7.75 9.02 25.01
N GLY A 149 7.19 9.79 25.94
CA GLY A 149 6.35 10.95 25.63
C GLY A 149 7.11 12.00 24.81
N GLY A 150 8.38 12.27 25.15
CA GLY A 150 9.24 13.17 24.39
C GLY A 150 9.50 12.68 22.95
N VAL A 151 9.75 11.38 22.76
CA VAL A 151 9.89 10.78 21.41
C VAL A 151 8.59 10.93 20.60
N ALA A 152 7.45 10.65 21.21
CA ALA A 152 6.15 10.80 20.55
C ALA A 152 5.86 12.26 20.17
N LEU A 153 6.11 13.21 21.08
CA LEU A 153 5.91 14.64 20.85
C LEU A 153 6.82 15.16 19.72
N LEU A 154 8.12 14.87 19.77
CA LEU A 154 9.06 15.29 18.74
C LEU A 154 8.71 14.67 17.39
N GLY A 155 8.27 13.41 17.36
CA GLY A 155 7.78 12.75 16.16
C GLY A 155 6.54 13.42 15.58
N ALA A 156 5.57 13.78 16.44
CA ALA A 156 4.37 14.52 16.03
C ALA A 156 4.71 15.91 15.47
N VAL A 157 5.66 16.62 16.08
CA VAL A 157 6.15 17.93 15.61
C VAL A 157 6.81 17.78 14.24
N ALA A 158 7.68 16.78 14.04
CA ALA A 158 8.34 16.55 12.76
C ALA A 158 7.32 16.23 11.64
N TRP A 159 6.33 15.37 11.94
CA TRP A 159 5.25 15.05 10.98
C TRP A 159 4.34 16.27 10.72
N GLY A 160 4.01 17.04 11.74
CA GLY A 160 3.24 18.28 11.61
C GLY A 160 3.98 19.32 10.74
N ALA A 161 5.28 19.49 10.95
CA ALA A 161 6.11 20.38 10.16
C ALA A 161 6.17 19.98 8.67
N ALA A 162 6.27 18.66 8.38
CA ALA A 162 6.22 18.17 7.00
C ALA A 162 4.86 18.47 6.34
N ASN A 163 3.75 18.28 7.04
CA ASN A 163 2.41 18.63 6.54
C ASN A 163 2.23 20.15 6.35
N LEU A 164 2.78 20.95 7.24
CA LEU A 164 2.77 22.41 7.08
C LEU A 164 3.57 22.83 5.85
N SER A 165 4.77 22.27 5.64
CA SER A 165 5.59 22.51 4.44
C SER A 165 4.81 22.20 3.16
N ASP A 166 4.09 21.09 3.12
CA ASP A 166 3.24 20.70 1.98
C ASP A 166 2.19 21.76 1.66
N ARG A 167 1.45 22.20 2.70
CA ARG A 167 0.40 23.23 2.55
C ARG A 167 0.97 24.56 2.07
N LEU A 168 2.11 24.98 2.61
CA LEU A 168 2.79 26.21 2.20
C LEU A 168 3.27 26.17 0.74
N GLN A 169 3.51 24.99 0.19
CA GLN A 169 3.85 24.78 -1.22
C GLN A 169 2.62 24.54 -2.12
N GLY A 170 1.41 24.72 -1.61
CA GLY A 170 0.17 24.51 -2.38
C GLY A 170 -0.16 23.05 -2.64
N GLY A 171 0.40 22.11 -1.87
CA GLY A 171 0.19 20.68 -2.05
C GLY A 171 -1.25 20.29 -1.78
N ILE A 172 -1.88 19.61 -2.75
CA ILE A 172 -3.21 19.04 -2.63
C ILE A 172 -3.10 17.51 -2.62
N ARG A 173 -3.54 16.90 -1.52
CA ARG A 173 -3.49 15.46 -1.32
C ARG A 173 -4.84 14.90 -0.90
N ARG A 174 -5.11 13.67 -1.34
CA ARG A 174 -6.17 12.85 -0.77
C ARG A 174 -5.78 12.43 0.67
N PHE A 175 -6.74 11.96 1.48
CA PHE A 175 -6.49 11.46 2.84
C PHE A 175 -5.44 10.32 2.87
N THR A 176 -5.27 9.58 1.77
CA THR A 176 -4.28 8.52 1.58
C THR A 176 -2.85 9.03 1.40
N GLY A 177 -2.67 10.33 1.27
CA GLY A 177 -1.38 10.95 0.94
C GLY A 177 -1.07 11.00 -0.55
N SER A 178 -1.91 10.40 -1.40
CA SER A 178 -1.77 10.47 -2.85
C SER A 178 -2.10 11.87 -3.38
N ARG A 179 -1.35 12.31 -4.39
CA ARG A 179 -1.47 13.63 -5.00
C ARG A 179 -2.38 13.59 -6.22
N TRP A 180 -3.23 14.58 -6.34
CA TRP A 180 -4.13 14.70 -7.45
C TRP A 180 -3.39 14.98 -8.76
N LEU A 181 -3.71 14.20 -9.79
CA LEU A 181 -3.44 14.49 -11.18
C LEU A 181 -4.65 15.20 -11.81
N PRO A 182 -4.50 15.87 -12.96
CA PRO A 182 -5.64 16.39 -13.71
C PRO A 182 -6.67 15.31 -13.98
N ASP A 183 -7.96 15.63 -13.78
CA ASP A 183 -9.06 14.71 -13.98
C ASP A 183 -9.33 14.42 -15.47
N GLY A 184 -10.02 13.32 -15.76
CA GLY A 184 -10.60 13.00 -17.06
C GLY A 184 -9.65 12.34 -18.08
N GLY A 185 -8.35 12.25 -17.78
CA GLY A 185 -7.37 11.62 -18.67
C GLY A 185 -7.20 10.13 -18.48
N ILE A 186 -6.38 9.50 -19.35
CA ILE A 186 -5.95 8.12 -19.16
C ILE A 186 -4.95 8.06 -18.00
N PRO A 187 -5.20 7.25 -16.94
CA PRO A 187 -4.30 7.16 -15.80
C PRO A 187 -2.90 6.67 -16.20
N PRO A 188 -1.81 7.22 -15.61
CA PRO A 188 -0.47 6.72 -15.88
C PRO A 188 -0.39 5.22 -15.62
N PRO A 189 0.16 4.41 -16.54
CA PRO A 189 0.31 2.98 -16.32
C PRO A 189 1.31 2.74 -15.19
N THR A 190 0.91 1.96 -14.19
CA THR A 190 1.77 1.56 -13.08
C THR A 190 1.69 0.06 -12.96
N THR A 191 2.83 -0.62 -13.00
CA THR A 191 2.95 -2.05 -12.76
C THR A 191 3.61 -2.30 -11.42
N PHE A 192 3.30 -3.46 -10.82
CA PHE A 192 3.96 -3.90 -9.61
C PHE A 192 5.37 -4.40 -9.96
N PHE A 193 6.19 -4.62 -8.95
CA PHE A 193 7.60 -4.98 -9.05
C PHE A 193 7.87 -6.11 -10.07
N GLY A 194 8.53 -5.78 -11.18
CA GLY A 194 8.92 -6.75 -12.20
C GLY A 194 7.78 -7.25 -13.12
N GLU A 195 6.55 -6.79 -12.92
CA GLU A 195 5.42 -7.12 -13.78
C GLU A 195 5.49 -6.29 -15.06
N GLY A 196 5.68 -6.94 -16.20
CA GLY A 196 5.57 -6.32 -17.52
C GLY A 196 4.11 -6.24 -17.98
N THR A 197 3.86 -5.54 -19.08
CA THR A 197 2.55 -5.60 -19.76
C THR A 197 2.50 -6.90 -20.59
N PRO A 198 1.59 -7.84 -20.27
CA PRO A 198 1.47 -9.07 -21.05
C PRO A 198 0.94 -8.78 -22.47
N SER A 199 1.41 -9.55 -23.44
CA SER A 199 0.80 -9.58 -24.76
C SER A 199 -0.39 -10.55 -24.74
N ILE A 200 -1.59 -10.04 -24.95
CA ILE A 200 -2.82 -10.81 -24.88
C ILE A 200 -3.49 -10.79 -26.24
N ASP A 201 -3.77 -11.97 -26.80
CA ASP A 201 -4.61 -12.11 -27.98
C ASP A 201 -6.08 -11.90 -27.56
N HIS A 202 -6.65 -10.78 -27.97
CA HIS A 202 -8.04 -10.41 -27.63
C HIS A 202 -9.05 -11.36 -28.24
N THR A 203 -8.74 -12.01 -29.38
CA THR A 203 -9.65 -12.96 -30.02
C THR A 203 -9.70 -14.31 -29.30
N ALA A 204 -8.60 -14.73 -28.72
CA ALA A 204 -8.49 -15.92 -27.89
C ALA A 204 -8.83 -15.70 -26.41
N TRP A 205 -8.86 -14.44 -25.97
CA TRP A 205 -9.11 -14.13 -24.57
C TRP A 205 -10.53 -14.53 -24.13
N ARG A 206 -10.64 -15.06 -22.92
CA ARG A 206 -11.92 -15.45 -22.31
C ARG A 206 -11.93 -15.05 -20.83
N LEU A 207 -13.11 -14.68 -20.36
CA LEU A 207 -13.45 -14.52 -18.95
C LEU A 207 -14.17 -15.76 -18.45
N SER A 208 -13.63 -16.45 -17.46
CA SER A 208 -14.31 -17.53 -16.76
C SER A 208 -15.00 -17.02 -15.50
N VAL A 209 -16.25 -17.45 -15.26
CA VAL A 209 -16.99 -17.19 -14.02
C VAL A 209 -17.37 -18.54 -13.43
N THR A 210 -16.90 -18.84 -12.22
CA THR A 210 -17.02 -20.17 -11.58
C THR A 210 -17.26 -20.03 -10.07
N GLY A 211 -17.36 -21.15 -9.36
CA GLY A 211 -17.60 -21.21 -7.92
C GLY A 211 -19.07 -21.38 -7.61
N ASP A 212 -19.56 -20.70 -6.59
CA ASP A 212 -20.96 -20.78 -6.13
C ASP A 212 -21.90 -20.03 -7.08
N VAL A 213 -22.08 -20.58 -8.27
CA VAL A 213 -22.91 -20.05 -9.37
C VAL A 213 -23.83 -21.15 -9.91
N ALA A 214 -25.05 -20.77 -10.33
CA ALA A 214 -25.99 -21.72 -10.94
C ALA A 214 -25.50 -22.23 -12.29
N THR A 215 -24.84 -21.36 -13.08
CA THR A 215 -24.32 -21.68 -14.42
C THR A 215 -22.94 -21.08 -14.58
N PRO A 216 -21.85 -21.87 -14.60
CA PRO A 216 -20.54 -21.37 -14.94
C PRO A 216 -20.51 -20.75 -16.35
N LEU A 217 -19.86 -19.59 -16.48
CA LEU A 217 -19.79 -18.88 -17.75
C LEU A 217 -18.37 -18.86 -18.30
N THR A 218 -18.29 -18.86 -19.64
CA THR A 218 -17.06 -18.54 -20.39
C THR A 218 -17.43 -17.52 -21.45
N LEU A 219 -17.00 -16.28 -21.26
CA LEU A 219 -17.38 -15.13 -22.06
C LEU A 219 -16.19 -14.59 -22.84
N ASP A 220 -16.38 -14.24 -24.10
CA ASP A 220 -15.47 -13.36 -24.83
C ASP A 220 -15.83 -11.89 -24.58
N LEU A 221 -15.09 -10.97 -25.18
CA LEU A 221 -15.31 -9.53 -24.95
C LEU A 221 -16.67 -9.04 -25.42
N ASP A 222 -17.15 -9.57 -26.54
CA ASP A 222 -18.47 -9.19 -27.08
C ASP A 222 -19.59 -9.70 -26.18
N ALA A 223 -19.47 -10.92 -25.65
CA ALA A 223 -20.42 -11.47 -24.70
C ALA A 223 -20.44 -10.69 -23.37
N VAL A 224 -19.26 -10.26 -22.89
CA VAL A 224 -19.18 -9.38 -21.69
C VAL A 224 -19.87 -8.05 -21.97
N ALA A 225 -19.60 -7.42 -23.11
CA ALA A 225 -20.21 -6.15 -23.49
C ALA A 225 -21.74 -6.27 -23.70
N ALA A 226 -22.22 -7.40 -24.23
CA ALA A 226 -23.64 -7.67 -24.47
C ALA A 226 -24.47 -7.79 -23.16
N LEU A 227 -23.83 -8.08 -22.03
CA LEU A 227 -24.49 -8.08 -20.72
C LEU A 227 -24.91 -6.67 -20.27
N GLY A 228 -24.37 -5.61 -20.90
CA GLY A 228 -24.69 -4.23 -20.65
C GLY A 228 -23.44 -3.42 -20.30
N SER A 229 -23.26 -2.29 -20.98
CA SER A 229 -22.12 -1.40 -20.76
C SER A 229 -22.62 -0.07 -20.18
N VAL A 230 -21.92 0.41 -19.16
CA VAL A 230 -22.18 1.71 -18.53
C VAL A 230 -20.90 2.54 -18.53
N GLU A 231 -21.06 3.86 -18.37
CA GLU A 231 -19.96 4.76 -18.06
C GLU A 231 -20.08 5.19 -16.59
N GLN A 232 -18.99 5.08 -15.85
CA GLN A 232 -18.93 5.38 -14.43
C GLN A 232 -17.68 6.21 -14.12
N GLU A 233 -17.86 7.36 -13.50
CA GLU A 233 -16.73 8.08 -12.91
C GLU A 233 -16.21 7.35 -11.68
N ALA A 234 -14.90 7.10 -11.64
CA ALA A 234 -14.26 6.53 -10.48
C ALA A 234 -12.90 7.17 -10.20
N VAL A 235 -12.51 7.14 -8.92
CA VAL A 235 -11.24 7.68 -8.42
C VAL A 235 -10.24 6.56 -8.25
N LEU A 236 -9.29 6.46 -9.16
CA LEU A 236 -8.16 5.53 -9.05
C LEU A 236 -7.10 6.14 -8.15
N ASP A 237 -6.93 5.58 -6.95
CA ASP A 237 -5.90 5.97 -5.99
C ASP A 237 -4.73 4.98 -6.05
N CYS A 238 -3.71 5.33 -6.80
CA CYS A 238 -2.55 4.48 -7.01
C CYS A 238 -1.64 4.42 -5.77
N THR A 239 -1.19 3.22 -5.41
CA THR A 239 -0.25 3.03 -4.29
C THR A 239 1.13 3.65 -4.53
N SER A 240 1.45 4.03 -5.78
CA SER A 240 2.63 4.82 -6.10
C SER A 240 2.51 6.31 -5.74
N GLY A 241 1.34 6.76 -5.26
CA GLY A 241 1.15 8.07 -4.65
C GLY A 241 0.47 9.13 -5.52
N TRP A 242 -0.11 8.76 -6.65
CA TRP A 242 -0.98 9.65 -7.41
C TRP A 242 -2.43 9.18 -7.33
N VAL A 243 -3.35 10.09 -7.57
CA VAL A 243 -4.79 9.83 -7.61
C VAL A 243 -5.40 10.62 -8.76
N MET A 244 -6.34 10.01 -9.48
CA MET A 244 -7.02 10.63 -10.62
C MET A 244 -8.48 10.21 -10.62
N ARG A 245 -9.37 11.15 -10.94
CA ARG A 245 -10.77 10.88 -11.27
C ARG A 245 -10.89 10.81 -12.79
N THR A 246 -11.50 9.75 -13.31
CA THR A 246 -11.68 9.57 -14.75
C THR A 246 -12.89 8.70 -15.02
N PRO A 247 -13.59 8.90 -16.15
CA PRO A 247 -14.66 8.00 -16.57
C PRO A 247 -14.11 6.67 -17.05
N TRP A 248 -14.77 5.58 -16.63
CA TRP A 248 -14.52 4.21 -17.04
C TRP A 248 -15.74 3.64 -17.71
N ARG A 249 -15.56 2.95 -18.82
CA ARG A 249 -16.64 2.29 -19.57
C ARG A 249 -16.46 0.78 -19.46
N GLY A 250 -17.54 0.07 -19.15
CA GLY A 250 -17.51 -1.39 -19.03
C GLY A 250 -18.80 -1.97 -18.47
N THR A 251 -18.77 -3.25 -18.12
CA THR A 251 -19.90 -4.00 -17.59
C THR A 251 -19.86 -4.01 -16.06
N PRO A 252 -20.92 -3.66 -15.33
CA PRO A 252 -20.97 -3.81 -13.89
C PRO A 252 -20.68 -5.25 -13.48
N LEU A 253 -19.83 -5.44 -12.48
CA LEU A 253 -19.51 -6.78 -11.99
C LEU A 253 -20.75 -7.52 -11.51
N GLN A 254 -21.67 -6.82 -10.87
CA GLN A 254 -22.93 -7.35 -10.41
C GLN A 254 -23.74 -7.98 -11.55
N THR A 255 -23.81 -7.34 -12.72
CA THR A 255 -24.53 -7.88 -13.89
C THR A 255 -23.93 -9.21 -14.39
N VAL A 256 -22.60 -9.33 -14.34
CA VAL A 256 -21.92 -10.59 -14.71
C VAL A 256 -22.22 -11.70 -13.71
N LEU A 257 -22.25 -11.37 -12.42
CA LEU A 257 -22.61 -12.30 -11.34
C LEU A 257 -24.07 -12.76 -11.44
N GLU A 258 -24.98 -11.84 -11.73
CA GLU A 258 -26.40 -12.15 -11.96
C GLU A 258 -26.59 -13.07 -13.18
N ALA A 259 -25.88 -12.82 -14.29
CA ALA A 259 -25.93 -13.69 -15.48
C ALA A 259 -25.43 -15.11 -15.20
N ALA A 260 -24.49 -15.28 -14.27
CA ALA A 260 -24.01 -16.59 -13.81
C ALA A 260 -24.96 -17.23 -12.78
N GLY A 261 -25.94 -16.50 -12.25
CA GLY A 261 -26.77 -16.95 -11.12
C GLY A 261 -25.93 -17.15 -9.86
N ALA A 262 -25.08 -16.19 -9.54
CA ALA A 262 -24.22 -16.24 -8.35
C ALA A 262 -25.06 -16.32 -7.07
N ASP A 263 -24.61 -17.13 -6.11
CA ASP A 263 -25.25 -17.26 -4.81
C ASP A 263 -25.27 -15.90 -4.10
N PRO A 264 -26.45 -15.35 -3.75
CA PRO A 264 -26.55 -14.09 -3.04
C PRO A 264 -25.93 -14.14 -1.63
N ASP A 265 -25.75 -15.34 -1.06
CA ASP A 265 -25.14 -15.54 0.24
C ASP A 265 -23.63 -15.80 0.17
N ALA A 266 -23.04 -15.81 -1.03
CA ALA A 266 -21.60 -15.90 -1.21
C ALA A 266 -20.85 -14.82 -0.41
N ARG A 267 -19.79 -15.23 0.28
CA ARG A 267 -19.07 -14.34 1.22
C ARG A 267 -18.12 -13.39 0.52
N HIS A 268 -17.60 -13.78 -0.63
CA HIS A 268 -16.62 -13.01 -1.38
C HIS A 268 -16.61 -13.41 -2.85
N VAL A 269 -16.08 -12.51 -3.66
CA VAL A 269 -15.81 -12.74 -5.08
C VAL A 269 -14.32 -12.51 -5.32
N VAL A 270 -13.63 -13.52 -5.83
CA VAL A 270 -12.20 -13.42 -6.17
C VAL A 270 -12.07 -13.10 -7.65
N VAL A 271 -11.44 -11.96 -7.96
CA VAL A 271 -11.11 -11.55 -9.34
C VAL A 271 -9.64 -11.83 -9.59
N ARG A 272 -9.32 -12.54 -10.69
CA ARG A 272 -7.95 -12.96 -11.02
C ARG A 272 -7.46 -12.37 -12.34
N SER A 273 -6.20 -12.01 -12.36
CA SER A 273 -5.43 -11.59 -13.54
C SER A 273 -4.80 -12.80 -14.24
N ILE A 274 -4.50 -12.66 -15.54
CA ILE A 274 -3.65 -13.60 -16.30
C ILE A 274 -2.23 -13.72 -15.69
N THR A 275 -1.76 -12.70 -14.95
CA THR A 275 -0.45 -12.71 -14.26
C THR A 275 -0.45 -13.50 -12.96
N GLY A 276 -1.61 -14.01 -12.53
CA GLY A 276 -1.79 -14.71 -11.26
C GLY A 276 -2.13 -13.79 -10.07
N TRP A 277 -2.09 -12.46 -10.24
CA TRP A 277 -2.57 -11.54 -9.21
C TRP A 277 -4.07 -11.71 -8.98
N SER A 278 -4.50 -11.68 -7.73
CA SER A 278 -5.92 -11.81 -7.41
C SER A 278 -6.32 -10.97 -6.20
N VAL A 279 -7.59 -10.59 -6.18
CA VAL A 279 -8.19 -9.81 -5.09
C VAL A 279 -9.55 -10.39 -4.73
N ALA A 280 -9.79 -10.58 -3.44
CA ALA A 280 -11.10 -10.92 -2.90
C ALA A 280 -11.87 -9.62 -2.60
N LEU A 281 -13.00 -9.46 -3.26
CA LEU A 281 -13.97 -8.38 -3.01
C LEU A 281 -15.00 -8.86 -2.00
N GLN A 282 -15.39 -7.96 -1.10
CA GLN A 282 -16.50 -8.18 -0.17
C GLN A 282 -17.79 -7.65 -0.81
N ARG A 283 -18.95 -8.03 -0.25
CA ARG A 283 -20.26 -7.61 -0.76
C ARG A 283 -20.35 -6.09 -1.02
N ASP A 284 -19.88 -5.29 -0.10
CA ASP A 284 -19.91 -3.81 -0.24
C ASP A 284 -19.08 -3.28 -1.42
N ASP A 285 -18.08 -4.03 -1.88
CA ASP A 285 -17.26 -3.63 -3.02
C ASP A 285 -17.96 -3.91 -4.35
N LEU A 286 -18.87 -4.91 -4.39
CA LEU A 286 -19.51 -5.39 -5.62
C LEU A 286 -20.46 -4.36 -6.23
N GLU A 287 -21.19 -3.59 -5.40
CA GLU A 287 -22.18 -2.61 -5.85
C GLU A 287 -21.61 -1.54 -6.79
N SER A 288 -20.34 -1.19 -6.61
CA SER A 288 -19.66 -0.17 -7.41
C SER A 288 -18.55 -0.72 -8.31
N ALA A 289 -18.35 -2.05 -8.31
CA ALA A 289 -17.31 -2.68 -9.11
C ALA A 289 -17.71 -2.76 -10.59
N LEU A 290 -16.76 -2.41 -11.48
CA LEU A 290 -16.94 -2.42 -12.92
C LEU A 290 -15.84 -3.24 -13.57
N LEU A 291 -16.18 -4.03 -14.58
CA LEU A 291 -15.24 -4.69 -15.48
C LEU A 291 -15.05 -3.78 -16.70
N ALA A 292 -14.02 -2.96 -16.66
CA ALA A 292 -13.78 -1.91 -17.63
C ALA A 292 -13.06 -2.43 -18.89
N THR A 293 -13.55 -2.00 -20.05
CA THR A 293 -12.98 -2.15 -21.38
C THR A 293 -12.53 -0.83 -21.99
N GLY A 294 -12.88 0.30 -21.36
CA GLY A 294 -12.54 1.65 -21.81
C GLY A 294 -12.26 2.60 -20.64
N VAL A 295 -11.54 3.70 -20.91
CA VAL A 295 -11.19 4.75 -19.97
C VAL A 295 -11.03 6.09 -20.69
N ALA A 296 -11.54 7.15 -20.08
CA ALA A 296 -11.43 8.54 -20.61
C ALA A 296 -11.99 8.71 -22.03
N GLY A 297 -13.02 7.96 -22.39
CA GLY A 297 -13.65 7.97 -23.72
C GLY A 297 -12.99 7.06 -24.75
N ASP A 298 -11.79 6.55 -24.47
CA ASP A 298 -11.02 5.68 -25.36
C ASP A 298 -11.12 4.19 -24.99
N GLU A 299 -10.56 3.32 -25.83
CA GLU A 299 -10.33 1.92 -25.48
C GLU A 299 -9.30 1.82 -24.34
N LEU A 300 -9.43 0.77 -23.54
CA LEU A 300 -8.51 0.54 -22.43
C LEU A 300 -7.11 0.19 -22.97
N PRO A 301 -6.04 0.98 -22.67
CA PRO A 301 -4.70 0.62 -23.12
C PRO A 301 -4.18 -0.67 -22.48
N ALA A 302 -3.33 -1.43 -23.21
CA ALA A 302 -2.74 -2.68 -22.72
C ALA A 302 -2.05 -2.51 -21.36
N ALA A 303 -1.25 -1.46 -21.17
CA ALA A 303 -0.56 -1.17 -19.90
C ALA A 303 -1.53 -0.78 -18.75
N ASN A 304 -2.76 -0.39 -19.08
CA ASN A 304 -3.81 -0.08 -18.10
C ASN A 304 -4.71 -1.28 -17.80
N GLY A 305 -4.51 -2.43 -18.50
CA GLY A 305 -5.17 -3.68 -18.16
C GLY A 305 -6.08 -4.27 -19.25
N ALA A 306 -6.00 -3.79 -20.50
CA ALA A 306 -6.77 -4.40 -21.60
C ALA A 306 -6.48 -5.90 -21.75
N PRO A 307 -7.47 -6.73 -22.15
CA PRO A 307 -8.77 -6.30 -22.63
C PRO A 307 -9.80 -6.00 -21.53
N LEU A 308 -9.60 -6.47 -20.28
CA LEU A 308 -10.55 -6.31 -19.21
C LEU A 308 -9.86 -5.96 -17.88
N ARG A 309 -10.35 -4.93 -17.21
CA ARG A 309 -9.80 -4.46 -15.93
C ARG A 309 -10.90 -4.35 -14.88
N LEU A 310 -10.59 -4.75 -13.64
CA LEU A 310 -11.43 -4.44 -12.50
C LEU A 310 -11.25 -2.97 -12.07
N VAL A 311 -12.34 -2.24 -11.99
CA VAL A 311 -12.48 -0.94 -11.35
C VAL A 311 -13.20 -1.15 -10.02
N ALA A 312 -12.57 -0.80 -8.90
CA ALA A 312 -13.08 -1.03 -7.54
C ALA A 312 -12.96 0.26 -6.71
N PRO A 313 -13.91 1.21 -6.82
CA PRO A 313 -13.80 2.57 -6.26
C PRO A 313 -13.58 2.64 -4.76
N ARG A 314 -14.00 1.63 -3.99
CA ARG A 314 -13.80 1.53 -2.54
C ARG A 314 -12.39 1.06 -2.14
N ARG A 315 -11.59 0.60 -3.10
CA ARG A 315 -10.25 0.05 -2.94
C ARG A 315 -9.18 0.97 -3.51
N ARG A 316 -7.94 0.78 -3.10
CA ARG A 316 -6.81 1.43 -3.75
C ARG A 316 -6.39 0.69 -5.00
N GLY A 317 -5.61 1.35 -5.87
CA GLY A 317 -5.20 0.85 -7.18
C GLY A 317 -4.52 -0.53 -7.18
N LEU A 318 -3.96 -0.98 -6.06
CA LEU A 318 -3.42 -2.33 -5.89
C LEU A 318 -4.50 -3.42 -6.09
N ASP A 319 -5.73 -3.12 -5.68
CA ASP A 319 -6.87 -4.03 -5.76
C ASP A 319 -7.67 -3.87 -7.07
N TRP A 320 -7.28 -2.96 -7.96
CA TRP A 320 -7.87 -2.77 -9.29
C TRP A 320 -7.17 -3.70 -10.28
N VAL A 321 -7.57 -4.98 -10.28
CA VAL A 321 -6.94 -6.05 -11.06
C VAL A 321 -6.91 -5.72 -12.54
N LYS A 322 -5.73 -5.75 -13.16
CA LYS A 322 -5.52 -5.63 -14.60
C LYS A 322 -5.59 -7.00 -15.27
N TRP A 323 -5.90 -7.02 -16.58
CA TRP A 323 -5.85 -8.23 -17.39
C TRP A 323 -6.67 -9.37 -16.76
N VAL A 324 -7.89 -9.06 -16.39
CA VAL A 324 -8.81 -10.01 -15.72
C VAL A 324 -9.12 -11.17 -16.66
N THR A 325 -9.06 -12.41 -16.15
CA THR A 325 -9.40 -13.63 -16.88
C THR A 325 -10.31 -14.56 -16.11
N ALA A 326 -10.46 -14.38 -14.81
CA ALA A 326 -11.33 -15.25 -14.02
C ALA A 326 -12.00 -14.50 -12.86
N ILE A 327 -13.22 -14.93 -12.56
CA ILE A 327 -14.03 -14.55 -11.41
C ILE A 327 -14.47 -15.84 -10.73
N GLU A 328 -14.22 -15.95 -9.42
CA GLU A 328 -14.60 -17.09 -8.60
C GLU A 328 -15.47 -16.62 -7.45
N VAL A 329 -16.69 -17.15 -7.36
CA VAL A 329 -17.67 -16.84 -6.31
C VAL A 329 -17.54 -17.89 -5.21
N GLY A 330 -17.52 -17.44 -3.91
CA GLY A 330 -17.39 -18.39 -2.78
C GLY A 330 -17.70 -17.81 -1.40
#